data_07e3e107d040b3b518956a43ee04fc2e
#
_entry.id   07e3e107d040b3b518956a43ee04fc2e
#
_cell.length_a   1.000
_cell.length_b   1.000
_cell.length_c   1.000
_cell.angle_alpha   90.00
_cell.angle_beta   90.00
_cell.angle_gamma   90.00
#
_symmetry.space_group_name_H-M   'P 1'
#
loop_
_entity.id
_entity.type
_entity.pdbx_description
1 polymer ?
#
loop_
_entity_poly.entity_id
_entity_poly.type
_entity_poly.pdbx_seq_one_letter_code
_entity_poly.pdbx_strand_id
1 'polypeptide(L)'
;MKKLALLAALPFVVGCGTPPPVSISKLNGSTWHFTAIDGAAPVGKQTSLRLDKGRIGANVGCNGMGADMKIVRGQIIAGPVMSTQMFCEGVMEQERAVGALLAAKPKITLRGSTMTLRGGGHSAELQLKN
;
A
#
# COMPACT_ATOMS: atom_id res chain seq x y z
N MET A 1 -12.68 -54.96 -35.29
CA MET A 1 -12.61 -53.51 -35.54
C MET A 1 -12.41 -52.82 -34.22
N LYS A 2 -11.20 -52.41 -33.93
CA LYS A 2 -10.85 -51.68 -32.68
C LYS A 2 -10.96 -50.19 -32.93
N LYS A 3 -11.90 -49.54 -32.25
CA LYS A 3 -12.00 -48.08 -32.27
C LYS A 3 -10.99 -47.51 -31.26
N LEU A 4 -9.96 -46.89 -31.78
CA LEU A 4 -9.03 -46.07 -30.94
C LEU A 4 -9.72 -44.78 -30.58
N ALA A 5 -9.98 -44.56 -29.29
CA ALA A 5 -10.42 -43.29 -28.78
C ALA A 5 -9.17 -42.40 -28.53
N LEU A 6 -9.01 -41.35 -29.32
CA LEU A 6 -7.99 -40.34 -29.12
C LEU A 6 -8.48 -39.43 -27.98
N LEU A 7 -7.88 -39.53 -26.79
CA LEU A 7 -8.04 -38.52 -25.76
C LEU A 7 -7.17 -37.31 -26.14
N ALA A 8 -7.82 -36.25 -26.57
CA ALA A 8 -7.17 -34.97 -26.73
C ALA A 8 -6.98 -34.32 -25.34
N ALA A 9 -5.75 -34.29 -24.85
CA ALA A 9 -5.39 -33.55 -23.68
C ALA A 9 -5.34 -32.04 -24.05
N LEU A 10 -6.30 -31.28 -23.54
CA LEU A 10 -6.27 -29.81 -23.64
C LEU A 10 -5.21 -29.26 -22.68
N PRO A 11 -4.27 -28.43 -23.12
CA PRO A 11 -3.36 -27.77 -22.22
C PRO A 11 -4.12 -26.69 -21.38
N PHE A 12 -4.12 -26.86 -20.08
CA PHE A 12 -4.54 -25.82 -19.15
C PHE A 12 -3.52 -24.69 -19.22
N VAL A 13 -3.85 -23.64 -19.96
CA VAL A 13 -3.08 -22.39 -19.91
C VAL A 13 -3.48 -21.66 -18.62
N VAL A 14 -2.68 -21.84 -17.58
CA VAL A 14 -2.77 -20.99 -16.39
C VAL A 14 -2.24 -19.62 -16.80
N GLY A 15 -3.14 -18.73 -17.19
CA GLY A 15 -2.81 -17.33 -17.45
C GLY A 15 -2.45 -16.66 -16.12
N CYS A 16 -1.16 -16.36 -15.91
CA CYS A 16 -0.74 -15.39 -14.88
C CYS A 16 -1.22 -14.02 -15.32
N GLY A 17 -2.46 -13.64 -14.92
CA GLY A 17 -2.96 -12.29 -15.11
C GLY A 17 -2.16 -11.32 -14.27
N THR A 18 -1.48 -10.36 -14.90
CA THR A 18 -0.93 -9.19 -14.20
C THR A 18 -2.09 -8.41 -13.60
N PRO A 19 -2.05 -8.03 -12.29
CA PRO A 19 -3.10 -7.22 -11.72
C PRO A 19 -3.19 -5.89 -12.48
N PRO A 20 -4.41 -5.34 -12.67
CA PRO A 20 -4.58 -4.09 -13.39
C PRO A 20 -3.83 -2.96 -12.68
N PRO A 21 -3.29 -1.97 -13.41
CA PRO A 21 -2.58 -0.85 -12.80
C PRO A 21 -3.52 -0.08 -11.87
N VAL A 22 -3.04 0.24 -10.67
CA VAL A 22 -3.75 1.07 -9.72
C VAL A 22 -3.79 2.51 -10.23
N SER A 23 -4.98 3.07 -10.37
CA SER A 23 -5.15 4.46 -10.77
C SER A 23 -5.48 5.35 -9.59
N ILE A 24 -5.01 6.59 -9.63
CA ILE A 24 -5.26 7.58 -8.58
C ILE A 24 -6.76 7.85 -8.39
N SER A 25 -7.56 7.73 -9.46
CA SER A 25 -9.00 7.93 -9.38
C SER A 25 -9.72 6.96 -8.45
N LYS A 26 -9.19 5.73 -8.29
CA LYS A 26 -9.75 4.74 -7.38
C LYS A 26 -9.35 4.98 -5.93
N LEU A 27 -8.27 5.69 -5.69
CA LEU A 27 -7.72 5.95 -4.36
C LEU A 27 -8.07 7.33 -3.84
N ASN A 28 -8.47 8.24 -4.74
CA ASN A 28 -8.76 9.62 -4.38
C ASN A 28 -9.93 9.71 -3.39
N GLY A 29 -9.74 10.44 -2.30
CA GLY A 29 -10.72 10.57 -1.22
C GLY A 29 -10.78 9.37 -0.26
N SER A 30 -9.88 8.39 -0.40
CA SER A 30 -9.87 7.21 0.46
C SER A 30 -9.07 7.43 1.74
N THR A 31 -9.53 6.78 2.80
CA THR A 31 -8.83 6.73 4.09
C THR A 31 -8.62 5.28 4.47
N TRP A 32 -7.43 4.98 4.94
CA TRP A 32 -6.97 3.64 5.29
C TRP A 32 -6.41 3.62 6.71
N HIS A 33 -6.52 2.50 7.39
CA HIS A 33 -5.81 2.31 8.65
C HIS A 33 -4.74 1.23 8.49
N PHE A 34 -3.61 1.41 9.15
CA PHE A 34 -2.51 0.45 9.11
C PHE A 34 -2.85 -0.78 9.96
N THR A 35 -2.69 -1.95 9.36
CA THR A 35 -2.83 -3.25 10.05
C THR A 35 -1.48 -3.91 10.30
N ALA A 36 -0.47 -3.57 9.50
CA ALA A 36 0.91 -3.98 9.72
C ALA A 36 1.88 -2.92 9.19
N ILE A 37 2.98 -2.72 9.88
CA ILE A 37 4.12 -1.92 9.49
C ILE A 37 5.37 -2.78 9.68
N ASP A 38 6.11 -3.02 8.60
CA ASP A 38 7.26 -3.93 8.58
C ASP A 38 6.94 -5.32 9.17
N GLY A 39 5.73 -5.82 8.89
CA GLY A 39 5.28 -7.14 9.32
C GLY A 39 4.76 -7.23 10.75
N ALA A 40 4.72 -6.13 11.51
CA ALA A 40 4.22 -6.09 12.88
C ALA A 40 2.96 -5.22 13.00
N ALA A 41 2.06 -5.57 13.91
CA ALA A 41 0.92 -4.73 14.24
C ALA A 41 1.39 -3.37 14.75
N PRO A 42 0.77 -2.25 14.30
CA PRO A 42 1.19 -0.94 14.76
C PRO A 42 0.91 -0.75 16.25
N VAL A 43 1.79 -0.03 16.92
CA VAL A 43 1.60 0.39 18.30
C VAL A 43 0.69 1.62 18.31
N GLY A 44 -0.22 1.71 19.29
CA GLY A 44 -1.17 2.81 19.39
C GLY A 44 -2.53 2.50 18.76
N LYS A 45 -3.52 3.31 19.09
CA LYS A 45 -4.93 3.03 18.77
C LYS A 45 -5.41 3.62 17.46
N GLN A 46 -4.74 4.63 16.93
CA GLN A 46 -5.18 5.33 15.73
C GLN A 46 -4.02 5.50 14.76
N THR A 47 -4.16 4.85 13.63
CA THR A 47 -3.26 5.02 12.50
C THR A 47 -4.10 5.31 11.27
N SER A 48 -3.64 6.20 10.41
CA SER A 48 -4.35 6.55 9.19
C SER A 48 -3.42 6.89 8.05
N LEU A 49 -3.85 6.57 6.85
CA LEU A 49 -3.31 7.02 5.59
C LEU A 49 -4.46 7.60 4.77
N ARG A 50 -4.35 8.83 4.33
CA ARG A 50 -5.35 9.48 3.49
C ARG A 50 -4.74 9.85 2.14
N LEU A 51 -5.47 9.57 1.10
CA LEU A 51 -5.13 9.90 -0.28
C LEU A 51 -6.23 10.79 -0.83
N ASP A 52 -5.91 12.04 -1.12
CA ASP A 52 -6.90 12.99 -1.62
C ASP A 52 -6.26 14.10 -2.44
N LYS A 53 -6.83 14.38 -3.61
CA LYS A 53 -6.47 15.53 -4.47
C LYS A 53 -4.97 15.71 -4.71
N GLY A 54 -4.26 14.62 -5.02
CA GLY A 54 -2.82 14.68 -5.27
C GLY A 54 -1.96 14.85 -4.02
N ARG A 55 -2.52 14.59 -2.84
CA ARG A 55 -1.79 14.62 -1.57
C ARG A 55 -1.92 13.30 -0.84
N ILE A 56 -0.87 12.94 -0.12
CA ILE A 56 -0.86 11.83 0.81
C ILE A 56 -0.60 12.36 2.22
N GLY A 57 -1.40 11.90 3.16
CA GLY A 57 -1.23 12.21 4.58
C GLY A 57 -1.22 10.93 5.39
N ALA A 58 -0.37 10.86 6.40
CA ALA A 58 -0.30 9.72 7.31
C ALA A 58 -0.17 10.17 8.76
N ASN A 59 -0.73 9.39 9.65
CA ASN A 59 -0.49 9.48 11.08
C ASN A 59 -0.38 8.06 11.64
N VAL A 60 0.71 7.79 12.32
CA VAL A 60 0.97 6.47 12.90
C VAL A 60 1.26 6.57 14.40
N GLY A 61 0.47 7.42 15.06
CA GLY A 61 0.40 7.47 16.52
C GLY A 61 0.96 8.73 17.17
N CYS A 62 1.69 9.59 16.45
CA CYS A 62 2.26 10.82 16.98
C CYS A 62 2.18 11.97 16.00
N ASN A 63 3.11 12.04 15.06
CA ASN A 63 3.19 13.17 14.13
C ASN A 63 2.30 12.97 12.91
N GLY A 64 1.73 14.06 12.41
CA GLY A 64 1.15 14.09 11.08
C GLY A 64 2.25 14.22 10.04
N MET A 65 2.21 13.36 9.02
CA MET A 65 3.07 13.39 7.85
C MET A 65 2.25 13.73 6.62
N GLY A 66 2.82 14.47 5.68
CA GLY A 66 2.13 14.80 4.44
C GLY A 66 3.11 15.13 3.32
N ALA A 67 2.67 14.87 2.10
CA ALA A 67 3.42 15.20 0.90
C ALA A 67 2.47 15.38 -0.29
N ASP A 68 2.90 16.13 -1.30
CA ASP A 68 2.32 16.04 -2.61
C ASP A 68 2.68 14.69 -3.22
N MET A 69 1.78 14.10 -3.96
CA MET A 69 2.02 12.79 -4.57
C MET A 69 1.33 12.64 -5.91
N LYS A 70 1.87 11.74 -6.71
CA LYS A 70 1.22 11.20 -7.91
C LYS A 70 1.43 9.69 -7.92
N ILE A 71 0.56 8.98 -8.62
CA ILE A 71 0.70 7.55 -8.84
C ILE A 71 1.13 7.33 -10.28
N VAL A 72 2.27 6.69 -10.45
CA VAL A 72 2.84 6.35 -11.75
C VAL A 72 3.14 4.86 -11.77
N ARG A 73 2.50 4.12 -12.69
CA ARG A 73 2.72 2.67 -12.87
C ARG A 73 2.59 1.87 -11.56
N GLY A 74 1.57 2.21 -10.74
CA GLY A 74 1.33 1.53 -9.48
C GLY A 74 2.30 1.88 -8.35
N GLN A 75 3.09 2.96 -8.51
CA GLN A 75 3.97 3.47 -7.46
C GLN A 75 3.52 4.85 -6.99
N ILE A 76 3.62 5.09 -5.70
CA ILE A 76 3.45 6.43 -5.13
C ILE A 76 4.74 7.19 -5.33
N ILE A 77 4.68 8.30 -6.05
CA ILE A 77 5.78 9.24 -6.20
C ILE A 77 5.46 10.44 -5.32
N ALA A 78 5.98 10.45 -4.11
CA ALA A 78 5.80 11.54 -3.17
C ALA A 78 6.90 12.59 -3.34
N GLY A 79 6.53 13.85 -3.18
CA GLY A 79 7.47 14.93 -2.96
C GLY A 79 8.08 14.86 -1.55
N PRO A 80 8.76 15.93 -1.10
CA PRO A 80 9.32 15.97 0.25
C PRO A 80 8.24 15.71 1.31
N VAL A 81 8.48 14.75 2.17
CA VAL A 81 7.57 14.44 3.27
C VAL A 81 7.76 15.46 4.38
N MET A 82 6.70 16.21 4.67
CA MET A 82 6.65 17.15 5.79
C MET A 82 6.05 16.45 6.99
N SER A 83 6.62 16.67 8.16
CA SER A 83 6.16 16.06 9.41
C SER A 83 6.21 17.04 10.55
N THR A 84 5.24 16.98 11.46
CA THR A 84 5.37 17.63 12.76
C THR A 84 6.47 16.96 13.58
N GLN A 85 7.01 17.65 14.58
CA GLN A 85 8.23 17.24 15.28
C GLN A 85 7.97 17.06 16.77
N MET A 86 6.99 16.23 17.12
CA MET A 86 6.76 15.83 18.51
C MET A 86 7.47 14.50 18.80
N PHE A 87 7.84 14.29 20.05
CA PHE A 87 8.32 13.01 20.52
C PHE A 87 7.22 12.30 21.30
N CYS A 88 6.89 11.07 20.88
CA CYS A 88 5.95 10.20 21.56
C CYS A 88 6.62 8.86 21.81
N GLU A 89 6.68 8.44 23.06
CA GLU A 89 7.33 7.20 23.43
C GLU A 89 6.66 5.99 22.75
N GLY A 90 7.48 5.06 22.25
CA GLY A 90 7.04 3.78 21.70
C GLY A 90 6.57 3.81 20.24
N VAL A 91 6.38 4.97 19.63
CA VAL A 91 5.84 5.07 18.25
C VAL A 91 6.81 5.68 17.24
N MET A 92 7.95 6.21 17.68
CA MET A 92 8.88 6.92 16.79
C MET A 92 9.51 6.02 15.73
N GLU A 93 9.73 4.75 16.04
CA GLU A 93 10.32 3.81 15.11
C GLU A 93 9.36 3.47 13.97
N GLN A 94 8.10 3.18 14.27
CA GLN A 94 7.10 2.95 13.22
C GLN A 94 6.83 4.21 12.39
N GLU A 95 6.91 5.38 12.98
CA GLU A 95 6.78 6.65 12.27
C GLU A 95 7.93 6.87 11.29
N ARG A 96 9.17 6.58 11.69
CA ARG A 96 10.33 6.59 10.79
C ARG A 96 10.20 5.59 9.64
N ALA A 97 9.72 4.38 9.94
CA ALA A 97 9.49 3.35 8.93
C ALA A 97 8.47 3.80 7.89
N VAL A 98 7.35 4.39 8.31
CA VAL A 98 6.33 4.89 7.38
C VAL A 98 6.83 6.09 6.58
N GLY A 99 7.54 7.02 7.21
CA GLY A 99 8.17 8.15 6.50
C GLY A 99 9.15 7.71 5.44
N ALA A 100 10.00 6.74 5.76
CA ALA A 100 10.95 6.14 4.81
C ALA A 100 10.23 5.38 3.68
N LEU A 101 9.17 4.65 4.01
CA LEU A 101 8.35 3.95 3.03
C LEU A 101 7.74 4.94 2.02
N LEU A 102 7.14 6.03 2.48
CA LEU A 102 6.52 7.03 1.61
C LEU A 102 7.56 7.72 0.71
N ALA A 103 8.76 7.94 1.21
CA ALA A 103 9.85 8.55 0.44
C ALA A 103 10.50 7.58 -0.59
N ALA A 104 10.29 6.29 -0.45
CA ALA A 104 10.95 5.25 -1.24
C ALA A 104 10.19 4.85 -2.52
N LYS A 105 9.26 5.66 -2.99
CA LYS A 105 8.41 5.36 -4.16
C LYS A 105 7.72 4.00 -4.06
N PRO A 106 6.92 3.77 -3.00
CA PRO A 106 6.40 2.44 -2.72
C PRO A 106 5.46 1.96 -3.81
N LYS A 107 5.54 0.67 -4.10
CA LYS A 107 4.61 -0.01 -4.98
C LYS A 107 3.32 -0.30 -4.24
N ILE A 108 2.19 0.02 -4.88
CA ILE A 108 0.85 -0.25 -4.37
C ILE A 108 0.35 -1.58 -4.93
N THR A 109 -0.19 -2.41 -4.05
CA THR A 109 -0.99 -3.57 -4.42
C THR A 109 -2.35 -3.47 -3.74
N LEU A 110 -3.43 -3.59 -4.49
CA LEU A 110 -4.80 -3.61 -3.97
C LEU A 110 -5.41 -5.00 -4.15
N ARG A 111 -6.00 -5.52 -3.07
CA ARG A 111 -6.82 -6.74 -3.09
C ARG A 111 -8.09 -6.47 -2.29
N GLY A 112 -9.20 -6.19 -3.00
CA GLY A 112 -10.44 -5.78 -2.35
C GLY A 112 -10.23 -4.52 -1.52
N SER A 113 -10.48 -4.59 -0.21
CA SER A 113 -10.31 -3.51 0.75
C SER A 113 -8.94 -3.48 1.44
N THR A 114 -8.00 -4.31 0.99
CA THR A 114 -6.63 -4.36 1.52
C THR A 114 -5.65 -3.71 0.56
N MET A 115 -4.84 -2.80 1.07
CA MET A 115 -3.72 -2.19 0.36
C MET A 115 -2.40 -2.66 0.95
N THR A 116 -1.44 -2.97 0.10
CA THR A 116 -0.06 -3.23 0.50
C THR A 116 0.86 -2.21 -0.15
N LEU A 117 1.74 -1.61 0.64
CA LEU A 117 2.79 -0.71 0.18
C LEU A 117 4.16 -1.35 0.44
N ARG A 118 5.04 -1.31 -0.56
CA ARG A 118 6.41 -1.84 -0.43
C ARG A 118 7.41 -0.93 -1.11
N GLY A 119 8.47 -0.59 -0.42
CA GLY A 119 9.57 0.22 -0.95
C GLY A 119 10.67 0.46 0.08
N GLY A 120 11.91 0.59 -0.39
CA GLY A 120 13.05 0.93 0.45
C GLY A 120 13.35 -0.04 1.60
N GLY A 121 13.01 -1.32 1.47
CA GLY A 121 13.15 -2.30 2.55
C GLY A 121 12.04 -2.23 3.61
N HIS A 122 11.03 -1.38 3.41
CA HIS A 122 9.88 -1.25 4.28
C HIS A 122 8.60 -1.75 3.61
N SER A 123 7.63 -2.13 4.42
CA SER A 123 6.31 -2.54 3.95
C SER A 123 5.22 -2.07 4.91
N ALA A 124 4.02 -1.90 4.38
CA ALA A 124 2.83 -1.65 5.19
C ALA A 124 1.64 -2.40 4.59
N GLU A 125 0.77 -2.86 5.44
CA GLU A 125 -0.53 -3.40 5.08
C GLU A 125 -1.62 -2.54 5.70
N LEU A 126 -2.63 -2.20 4.91
CA LEU A 126 -3.68 -1.28 5.30
C LEU A 126 -5.05 -1.82 4.89
N GLN A 127 -6.05 -1.46 5.68
CA GLN A 127 -7.45 -1.73 5.39
C GLN A 127 -8.19 -0.44 5.09
N LEU A 128 -9.08 -0.49 4.11
CA LEU A 128 -9.95 0.63 3.77
C LEU A 128 -10.87 0.94 4.95
N LYS A 129 -10.93 2.20 5.33
CA LYS A 129 -11.84 2.70 6.34
C LYS A 129 -13.13 3.17 5.66
N ASN A 130 -14.25 2.59 6.07
CA ASN A 130 -15.60 2.98 5.61
C ASN A 130 -16.13 4.17 6.39
#